data_7ce933dbab4a58c0a99fc3c3edacc3be
#
_entry.id   7ce933dbab4a58c0a99fc3c3edacc3be
#
_cell.length_a   1.000
_cell.length_b   1.000
_cell.length_c   1.000
_cell.angle_alpha   90.00
_cell.angle_beta   90.00
_cell.angle_gamma   90.00
#
_symmetry.space_group_name_H-M   'P 1'
#
loop_
_entity.id
_entity.type
_entity.pdbx_description
1 polymer ?
#
loop_
_entity_poly.entity_id
_entity_poly.type
_entity_poly.pdbx_seq_one_letter_code
_entity_poly.pdbx_strand_id
1 'polypeptide(L)'
;MTKKIKSIGILKESRPDESRAPIAPSHVSLINKKYPDLNIIVQPCDNRTFKNNEYSEFGAKISEDLNSCDLLFGVKEVDVDKLIPNKDYIFFSHTYKLNKETLSNAQGTPGMDKKELLKSILSKKIKLIDYENIRAANGARYLGFGRFAGIVGCYNTLNLFLSQNNFQPLARAYKINDYERIKNNLSEVRFPNFKLLVTGDGRVNNGVQELLKYTNIKQVSDKEFLTSNFEYPVYCNLETKDYVIHKNKKPFELKHFIEFPKEYESQTYEYLKVSDLFISAHYWDPSSPKIFTKEQMKNFSKLKIIGDITCDVDGSIPTTIKSTTIEEPNFFLNTEIFSETEKADGNLAIMAVDNLPSELPRDSSTEFGNGIVNEVIPYILEEDDGRILNSTITAEGRFLKKYNYLNEYINS
;
A
#
# COMPACT_ATOMS: atom_id res chain seq x y z
N MET A 1 -8.21 21.06 28.55
CA MET A 1 -6.83 20.62 28.74
C MET A 1 -6.65 19.34 27.94
N THR A 2 -5.74 19.31 26.99
CA THR A 2 -5.40 18.08 26.26
C THR A 2 -4.82 17.06 27.25
N LYS A 3 -5.35 15.85 27.26
CA LYS A 3 -4.87 14.76 28.13
C LYS A 3 -3.40 14.52 27.82
N LYS A 4 -2.53 14.61 28.84
CA LYS A 4 -1.10 14.33 28.68
C LYS A 4 -0.92 12.82 28.45
N ILE A 5 -0.37 12.42 27.32
CA ILE A 5 -0.02 11.02 27.02
C ILE A 5 1.20 10.63 27.86
N LYS A 6 1.06 9.59 28.68
CA LYS A 6 2.11 9.02 29.54
C LYS A 6 2.46 7.58 29.17
N SER A 7 1.60 6.94 28.37
CA SER A 7 1.79 5.55 27.99
C SER A 7 1.26 5.30 26.59
N ILE A 8 2.04 4.56 25.81
CA ILE A 8 1.64 4.09 24.48
C ILE A 8 1.62 2.56 24.46
N GLY A 9 0.68 2.01 23.70
CA GLY A 9 0.56 0.59 23.46
C GLY A 9 0.78 0.23 21.99
N ILE A 10 1.50 -0.84 21.72
CA ILE A 10 1.63 -1.43 20.40
C ILE A 10 0.71 -2.63 20.33
N LEU A 11 -0.30 -2.55 19.46
CA LEU A 11 -1.33 -3.57 19.33
C LEU A 11 -0.81 -4.83 18.64
N LYS A 12 -1.41 -5.95 18.98
CA LYS A 12 -1.40 -7.15 18.14
C LYS A 12 -2.36 -6.91 16.97
N GLU A 13 -1.87 -7.13 15.75
CA GLU A 13 -2.70 -6.97 14.55
C GLU A 13 -3.81 -8.04 14.51
N SER A 14 -4.99 -7.62 14.01
CA SER A 14 -6.13 -8.52 13.89
C SER A 14 -6.08 -9.35 12.61
N ARG A 15 -5.50 -8.81 11.54
CA ARG A 15 -5.39 -9.46 10.25
C ARG A 15 -4.31 -10.56 10.28
N PRO A 16 -4.63 -11.82 9.90
CA PRO A 16 -3.71 -12.96 10.05
C PRO A 16 -2.40 -12.85 9.26
N ASP A 17 -2.43 -12.23 8.07
CA ASP A 17 -1.27 -12.04 7.19
C ASP A 17 -0.54 -10.70 7.46
N GLU A 18 -0.89 -9.99 8.55
CA GLU A 18 -0.21 -8.76 8.94
C GLU A 18 0.87 -9.06 9.99
N SER A 19 2.11 -9.07 9.54
CA SER A 19 3.28 -9.29 10.40
C SER A 19 4.12 -8.04 10.64
N ARG A 20 3.73 -6.91 10.06
CA ARG A 20 4.39 -5.62 10.32
C ARG A 20 4.08 -5.11 11.73
N ALA A 21 4.87 -4.14 12.15
CA ALA A 21 4.65 -3.39 13.38
C ALA A 21 4.75 -1.88 13.10
N PRO A 22 3.94 -1.05 13.77
CA PRO A 22 4.03 0.41 13.59
C PRO A 22 5.33 0.97 14.17
N ILE A 23 5.84 0.37 15.23
CA ILE A 23 7.07 0.75 15.94
C ILE A 23 7.91 -0.52 16.10
N ALA A 24 9.11 -0.55 15.52
CA ALA A 24 10.06 -1.64 15.68
C ALA A 24 10.82 -1.54 17.03
N PRO A 25 11.44 -2.62 17.54
CA PRO A 25 12.20 -2.60 18.80
C PRO A 25 13.25 -1.48 18.87
N SER A 26 14.02 -1.25 17.81
CA SER A 26 15.00 -0.17 17.76
C SER A 26 14.41 1.22 17.99
N HIS A 27 13.19 1.46 17.55
CA HIS A 27 12.48 2.72 17.76
C HIS A 27 12.05 2.90 19.22
N VAL A 28 11.77 1.82 19.96
CA VAL A 28 11.50 1.89 21.41
C VAL A 28 12.66 2.54 22.14
N SER A 29 13.90 2.13 21.84
CA SER A 29 15.09 2.74 22.42
C SER A 29 15.22 4.25 22.09
N LEU A 30 14.93 4.63 20.82
CA LEU A 30 14.96 6.03 20.41
C LEU A 30 13.92 6.88 21.15
N ILE A 31 12.69 6.33 21.28
CA ILE A 31 11.59 7.00 21.99
C ILE A 31 11.92 7.14 23.48
N ASN A 32 12.39 6.06 24.13
CA ASN A 32 12.76 6.08 25.55
C ASN A 32 13.89 7.09 25.84
N LYS A 33 14.86 7.21 24.92
CA LYS A 33 15.95 8.19 25.05
C LYS A 33 15.42 9.63 25.00
N LYS A 34 14.47 9.93 24.12
CA LYS A 34 13.91 11.27 23.96
C LYS A 34 12.82 11.58 25.00
N TYR A 35 12.03 10.58 25.39
CA TYR A 35 10.90 10.69 26.30
C TYR A 35 11.00 9.66 27.45
N PRO A 36 11.91 9.84 28.42
CA PRO A 36 12.20 8.80 29.43
C PRO A 36 11.02 8.50 30.37
N ASP A 37 10.05 9.41 30.50
CA ASP A 37 8.85 9.21 31.31
C ASP A 37 7.70 8.53 30.56
N LEU A 38 7.88 8.22 29.28
CA LEU A 38 6.85 7.57 28.45
C LEU A 38 6.93 6.05 28.60
N ASN A 39 5.87 5.44 29.09
CA ASN A 39 5.79 3.97 29.16
C ASN A 39 5.43 3.38 27.81
N ILE A 40 6.18 2.38 27.35
CA ILE A 40 5.87 1.65 26.11
C ILE A 40 5.49 0.22 26.45
N ILE A 41 4.27 -0.17 26.08
CA ILE A 41 3.72 -1.51 26.33
C ILE A 41 3.43 -2.16 24.97
N VAL A 42 3.84 -3.42 24.82
CA VAL A 42 3.65 -4.17 23.57
C VAL A 42 2.79 -5.39 23.85
N GLN A 43 1.69 -5.53 23.14
CA GLN A 43 0.90 -6.76 23.17
C GLN A 43 1.70 -7.93 22.58
N PRO A 44 1.79 -9.07 23.26
CA PRO A 44 2.48 -10.23 22.71
C PRO A 44 1.80 -10.73 21.42
N CYS A 45 2.62 -11.06 20.42
CA CYS A 45 2.14 -11.48 19.11
C CYS A 45 3.16 -12.39 18.43
N ASP A 46 2.75 -13.64 18.18
CA ASP A 46 3.61 -14.63 17.52
C ASP A 46 3.77 -14.36 16.02
N ASN A 47 2.73 -13.77 15.40
CA ASN A 47 2.74 -13.47 13.98
C ASN A 47 3.55 -12.22 13.63
N ARG A 48 3.84 -11.34 14.60
CA ARG A 48 4.66 -10.14 14.37
C ARG A 48 6.09 -10.54 14.01
N THR A 49 6.65 -9.87 13.00
CA THR A 49 8.03 -10.12 12.53
C THR A 49 9.09 -9.92 13.62
N PHE A 50 8.85 -8.98 14.55
CA PHE A 50 9.70 -8.76 15.72
C PHE A 50 9.17 -9.57 16.92
N LYS A 51 10.04 -10.32 17.55
CA LYS A 51 9.65 -11.17 18.69
C LYS A 51 9.50 -10.33 19.97
N ASN A 52 8.72 -10.84 20.91
CA ASN A 52 8.44 -10.14 22.18
C ASN A 52 9.70 -9.83 22.97
N ASN A 53 10.69 -10.74 22.99
CA ASN A 53 11.97 -10.52 23.66
C ASN A 53 12.78 -9.37 23.03
N GLU A 54 12.75 -9.21 21.70
CA GLU A 54 13.42 -8.07 21.04
C GLU A 54 12.88 -6.73 21.60
N TYR A 55 11.55 -6.59 21.78
CA TYR A 55 10.98 -5.41 22.39
C TYR A 55 11.39 -5.19 23.84
N SER A 56 11.44 -6.26 24.64
CA SER A 56 11.87 -6.19 26.04
C SER A 56 13.32 -5.75 26.16
N GLU A 57 14.22 -6.25 25.31
CA GLU A 57 15.62 -5.88 25.24
C GLU A 57 15.83 -4.39 24.97
N PHE A 58 14.93 -3.77 24.22
CA PHE A 58 14.93 -2.33 23.91
C PHE A 58 14.11 -1.49 24.91
N GLY A 59 13.61 -2.08 26.00
CA GLY A 59 12.99 -1.38 27.12
C GLY A 59 11.48 -1.22 27.06
N ALA A 60 10.77 -1.99 26.22
CA ALA A 60 9.32 -2.08 26.27
C ALA A 60 8.85 -3.12 27.29
N LYS A 61 7.69 -2.90 27.89
CA LYS A 61 7.00 -3.91 28.71
C LYS A 61 6.11 -4.76 27.81
N ILE A 62 6.13 -6.09 27.99
CA ILE A 62 5.21 -6.99 27.30
C ILE A 62 3.98 -7.25 28.19
N SER A 63 2.77 -7.02 27.67
CA SER A 63 1.52 -7.23 28.38
C SER A 63 0.35 -7.41 27.40
N GLU A 64 -0.53 -8.40 27.66
CA GLU A 64 -1.81 -8.53 26.98
C GLU A 64 -2.76 -7.37 27.30
N ASP A 65 -2.69 -6.86 28.53
CA ASP A 65 -3.53 -5.74 28.98
C ASP A 65 -2.93 -4.39 28.58
N LEU A 66 -3.66 -3.65 27.76
CA LEU A 66 -3.35 -2.28 27.35
C LEU A 66 -4.29 -1.22 27.98
N ASN A 67 -5.10 -1.58 28.98
CA ASN A 67 -6.02 -0.64 29.62
C ASN A 67 -5.32 0.57 30.26
N SER A 68 -4.05 0.42 30.66
CA SER A 68 -3.23 1.52 31.22
C SER A 68 -2.66 2.46 30.14
N CYS A 69 -2.73 2.10 28.86
CA CYS A 69 -2.22 2.93 27.79
C CYS A 69 -3.17 4.09 27.49
N ASP A 70 -2.60 5.25 27.15
CA ASP A 70 -3.33 6.42 26.71
C ASP A 70 -3.57 6.41 25.20
N LEU A 71 -2.59 5.98 24.42
CA LEU A 71 -2.61 5.91 22.96
C LEU A 71 -2.17 4.53 22.49
N LEU A 72 -2.89 3.97 21.51
CA LEU A 72 -2.68 2.64 20.97
C LEU A 72 -2.30 2.72 19.48
N PHE A 73 -1.18 2.13 19.13
CA PHE A 73 -0.64 2.07 17.76
C PHE A 73 -0.93 0.71 17.13
N GLY A 74 -1.60 0.71 15.99
CA GLY A 74 -1.74 -0.46 15.09
C GLY A 74 -1.26 -0.13 13.68
N VAL A 75 -1.16 -1.11 12.80
CA VAL A 75 -0.96 -0.92 11.36
C VAL A 75 -2.31 -0.90 10.67
N LYS A 76 -3.09 -1.98 10.82
CA LYS A 76 -4.41 -2.16 10.20
C LYS A 76 -5.54 -1.94 11.19
N GLU A 77 -6.77 -2.07 10.71
CA GLU A 77 -7.97 -1.94 11.52
C GLU A 77 -8.00 -2.94 12.68
N VAL A 78 -8.55 -2.49 13.80
CA VAL A 78 -8.73 -3.31 14.99
C VAL A 78 -10.14 -3.92 14.98
N ASP A 79 -10.26 -5.20 15.32
CA ASP A 79 -11.55 -5.86 15.48
C ASP A 79 -12.44 -5.11 16.47
N VAL A 80 -13.72 -4.98 16.14
CA VAL A 80 -14.68 -4.16 16.88
C VAL A 80 -14.82 -4.57 18.35
N ASP A 81 -14.76 -5.87 18.62
CA ASP A 81 -14.84 -6.44 19.98
C ASP A 81 -13.56 -6.20 20.80
N LYS A 82 -12.41 -5.99 20.15
CA LYS A 82 -11.12 -5.71 20.79
C LYS A 82 -10.87 -4.23 21.07
N LEU A 83 -11.74 -3.34 20.57
CA LEU A 83 -11.61 -1.90 20.81
C LEU A 83 -11.83 -1.54 22.29
N ILE A 84 -10.84 -0.92 22.93
CA ILE A 84 -10.89 -0.46 24.33
C ILE A 84 -11.53 0.94 24.38
N PRO A 85 -12.62 1.14 25.15
CA PRO A 85 -13.30 2.44 25.22
C PRO A 85 -12.44 3.56 25.81
N ASN A 86 -12.72 4.80 25.39
CA ASN A 86 -12.10 6.03 25.89
C ASN A 86 -10.57 6.09 25.71
N LYS A 87 -10.05 5.45 24.64
CA LYS A 87 -8.62 5.48 24.25
C LYS A 87 -8.42 6.27 22.97
N ASP A 88 -7.19 6.75 22.82
CA ASP A 88 -6.70 7.26 21.55
C ASP A 88 -6.13 6.10 20.73
N TYR A 89 -6.46 6.02 19.44
CA TYR A 89 -5.97 5.01 18.51
C TYR A 89 -5.35 5.68 17.29
N ILE A 90 -4.31 5.05 16.74
CA ILE A 90 -3.72 5.45 15.49
C ILE A 90 -3.42 4.21 14.62
N PHE A 91 -4.06 4.13 13.45
CA PHE A 91 -3.91 3.06 12.46
C PHE A 91 -4.44 3.50 11.09
N PHE A 92 -4.21 2.69 10.04
CA PHE A 92 -4.85 2.86 8.74
C PHE A 92 -6.31 2.38 8.81
N SER A 93 -7.24 3.30 8.93
CA SER A 93 -8.66 2.95 9.08
C SER A 93 -9.38 2.70 7.75
N HIS A 94 -8.83 3.22 6.65
CA HIS A 94 -9.43 3.20 5.31
C HIS A 94 -10.87 3.72 5.28
N THR A 95 -11.22 4.66 6.18
CA THR A 95 -12.59 5.15 6.34
C THR A 95 -12.81 6.56 5.79
N TYR A 96 -11.76 7.37 5.69
CA TYR A 96 -11.90 8.79 5.34
C TYR A 96 -12.38 9.06 3.91
N LYS A 97 -12.32 8.07 3.01
CA LYS A 97 -12.84 8.16 1.62
C LYS A 97 -14.26 7.62 1.47
N LEU A 98 -14.82 7.05 2.52
CA LEU A 98 -16.16 6.49 2.47
C LEU A 98 -17.20 7.59 2.40
N ASN A 99 -18.20 7.39 1.57
CA ASN A 99 -19.34 8.28 1.44
C ASN A 99 -20.61 7.44 1.17
N LYS A 100 -21.76 8.09 1.08
CA LYS A 100 -23.05 7.43 0.86
C LYS A 100 -23.12 6.58 -0.42
N GLU A 101 -22.31 6.90 -1.43
CA GLU A 101 -22.27 6.20 -2.71
C GLU A 101 -21.24 5.07 -2.72
N THR A 102 -20.35 5.00 -1.72
CA THR A 102 -19.30 3.98 -1.64
C THR A 102 -19.91 2.67 -1.16
N LEU A 103 -20.24 1.78 -2.09
CA LEU A 103 -20.83 0.48 -1.81
C LEU A 103 -19.81 -0.61 -1.44
N SER A 104 -18.51 -0.38 -1.67
CA SER A 104 -17.47 -1.39 -1.44
C SER A 104 -16.45 -0.96 -0.40
N ASN A 105 -16.16 -1.87 0.52
CA ASN A 105 -15.06 -1.79 1.47
C ASN A 105 -13.73 -2.28 0.84
N ALA A 106 -13.46 -1.88 -0.40
CA ALA A 106 -12.41 -2.46 -1.22
C ALA A 106 -10.98 -2.39 -0.62
N GLN A 107 -10.74 -1.46 0.30
CA GLN A 107 -9.42 -1.31 0.94
C GLN A 107 -9.46 -1.68 2.43
N GLY A 108 -8.35 -2.24 2.93
CA GLY A 108 -8.17 -2.58 4.35
C GLY A 108 -8.30 -4.08 4.63
N THR A 109 -8.69 -4.42 5.85
CA THR A 109 -8.82 -5.81 6.28
C THR A 109 -10.02 -6.48 5.61
N PRO A 110 -9.84 -7.59 4.88
CA PRO A 110 -10.93 -8.33 4.25
C PRO A 110 -12.02 -8.71 5.27
N GLY A 111 -13.28 -8.51 4.91
CA GLY A 111 -14.42 -8.82 5.76
C GLY A 111 -14.72 -7.82 6.87
N MET A 112 -13.90 -6.79 7.06
CA MET A 112 -14.15 -5.73 8.05
C MET A 112 -15.29 -4.81 7.60
N ASP A 113 -16.39 -4.78 8.35
CA ASP A 113 -17.46 -3.79 8.13
C ASP A 113 -17.03 -2.41 8.67
N LYS A 114 -16.73 -1.50 7.73
CA LYS A 114 -16.29 -0.14 8.05
C LYS A 114 -17.37 0.70 8.75
N LYS A 115 -18.62 0.42 8.47
CA LYS A 115 -19.75 1.10 9.11
C LYS A 115 -19.86 0.67 10.57
N GLU A 116 -19.76 -0.62 10.84
CA GLU A 116 -19.74 -1.17 12.20
C GLU A 116 -18.52 -0.66 12.99
N LEU A 117 -17.34 -0.66 12.36
CA LEU A 117 -16.11 -0.12 12.93
C LEU A 117 -16.30 1.34 13.36
N LEU A 118 -16.80 2.22 12.49
CA LEU A 118 -17.02 3.63 12.82
C LEU A 118 -18.08 3.81 13.91
N LYS A 119 -19.20 3.06 13.86
CA LYS A 119 -20.24 3.10 14.91
C LYS A 119 -19.67 2.68 16.26
N SER A 120 -18.86 1.63 16.31
CA SER A 120 -18.21 1.18 17.53
C SER A 120 -17.20 2.19 18.08
N ILE A 121 -16.38 2.79 17.20
CA ILE A 121 -15.43 3.85 17.59
C ILE A 121 -16.16 5.04 18.23
N LEU A 122 -17.27 5.48 17.63
CA LEU A 122 -18.08 6.58 18.17
C LEU A 122 -18.72 6.22 19.52
N SER A 123 -19.36 5.05 19.61
CA SER A 123 -20.05 4.59 20.84
C SER A 123 -19.08 4.38 22.00
N LYS A 124 -17.87 3.90 21.73
CA LYS A 124 -16.80 3.72 22.70
C LYS A 124 -16.01 5.01 23.00
N LYS A 125 -16.40 6.15 22.41
CA LYS A 125 -15.75 7.47 22.57
C LYS A 125 -14.25 7.44 22.27
N ILE A 126 -13.85 6.66 21.27
CA ILE A 126 -12.45 6.52 20.85
C ILE A 126 -12.06 7.76 20.04
N LYS A 127 -10.87 8.30 20.30
CA LYS A 127 -10.22 9.26 19.41
C LYS A 127 -9.44 8.46 18.35
N LEU A 128 -9.90 8.51 17.11
CA LEU A 128 -9.24 7.85 15.98
C LEU A 128 -8.41 8.83 15.19
N ILE A 129 -7.11 8.57 15.11
CA ILE A 129 -6.15 9.26 14.25
C ILE A 129 -5.81 8.32 13.08
N ASP A 130 -5.91 8.78 11.83
CA ASP A 130 -5.62 7.96 10.67
C ASP A 130 -4.29 8.36 10.02
N TYR A 131 -3.37 7.40 9.88
CA TYR A 131 -2.07 7.62 9.25
C TYR A 131 -2.15 8.21 7.84
N GLU A 132 -3.18 7.85 7.05
CA GLU A 132 -3.34 8.35 5.69
C GLU A 132 -3.53 9.87 5.61
N ASN A 133 -4.03 10.46 6.69
CA ASN A 133 -4.33 11.88 6.79
C ASN A 133 -3.23 12.70 7.46
N ILE A 134 -2.15 12.07 7.94
CA ILE A 134 -0.96 12.77 8.45
C ILE A 134 -0.16 13.25 7.24
N ARG A 135 -0.32 14.54 6.90
CA ARG A 135 0.19 15.12 5.65
C ARG A 135 0.99 16.39 5.90
N ALA A 136 1.97 16.61 5.03
CA ALA A 136 2.67 17.86 4.93
C ALA A 136 1.77 18.97 4.34
N ALA A 137 2.19 20.22 4.45
CA ALA A 137 1.46 21.38 3.94
C ALA A 137 1.18 21.31 2.42
N ASN A 138 2.05 20.64 1.66
CA ASN A 138 1.85 20.40 0.23
C ASN A 138 0.92 19.21 -0.09
N GLY A 139 0.30 18.60 0.92
CA GLY A 139 -0.61 17.46 0.79
C GLY A 139 0.07 16.09 0.71
N ALA A 140 1.40 16.00 0.64
CA ALA A 140 2.11 14.73 0.63
C ALA A 140 1.94 13.99 1.97
N ARG A 141 1.71 12.68 1.93
CA ARG A 141 1.64 11.86 3.15
C ARG A 141 3.03 11.75 3.78
N TYR A 142 3.14 11.88 5.08
CA TYR A 142 4.38 11.56 5.79
C TYR A 142 4.62 10.05 5.86
N LEU A 143 3.57 9.29 6.10
CA LEU A 143 3.60 7.86 6.38
C LEU A 143 3.00 7.02 5.24
N GLY A 144 3.51 5.81 5.08
CA GLY A 144 2.96 4.83 4.15
C GLY A 144 3.97 3.75 3.79
N PHE A 145 3.46 2.63 3.34
CA PHE A 145 4.26 1.48 2.93
C PHE A 145 4.46 1.40 1.40
N GLY A 146 4.15 2.48 0.67
CA GLY A 146 4.13 2.48 -0.80
C GLY A 146 5.46 2.06 -1.45
N ARG A 147 6.61 2.49 -0.89
CA ARG A 147 7.93 2.07 -1.40
C ARG A 147 8.07 0.54 -1.35
N PHE A 148 7.74 -0.09 -0.23
CA PHE A 148 7.81 -1.56 -0.11
C PHE A 148 6.71 -2.28 -0.91
N ALA A 149 5.55 -1.67 -1.13
CA ALA A 149 4.58 -2.19 -2.09
C ALA A 149 5.19 -2.26 -3.50
N GLY A 150 5.89 -1.21 -3.92
CA GLY A 150 6.60 -1.16 -5.20
C GLY A 150 7.72 -2.20 -5.32
N ILE A 151 8.57 -2.30 -4.29
CA ILE A 151 9.68 -3.26 -4.24
C ILE A 151 9.14 -4.70 -4.37
N VAL A 152 8.22 -5.08 -3.49
CA VAL A 152 7.69 -6.46 -3.46
C VAL A 152 6.80 -6.74 -4.66
N GLY A 153 5.99 -5.79 -5.11
CA GLY A 153 5.16 -5.94 -6.31
C GLY A 153 5.99 -6.15 -7.58
N CYS A 154 7.06 -5.39 -7.73
CA CYS A 154 8.03 -5.61 -8.82
C CYS A 154 8.70 -6.97 -8.71
N TYR A 155 9.19 -7.34 -7.52
CA TYR A 155 9.82 -8.65 -7.28
C TYR A 155 8.88 -9.82 -7.62
N ASN A 156 7.65 -9.77 -7.15
CA ASN A 156 6.66 -10.81 -7.41
C ASN A 156 6.30 -10.89 -8.90
N THR A 157 6.19 -9.75 -9.59
CA THR A 157 5.92 -9.72 -11.04
C THR A 157 7.07 -10.32 -11.84
N LEU A 158 8.33 -9.98 -11.50
CA LEU A 158 9.50 -10.56 -12.15
C LEU A 158 9.62 -12.06 -11.84
N ASN A 159 9.29 -12.47 -10.62
CA ASN A 159 9.28 -13.88 -10.23
C ASN A 159 8.18 -14.68 -10.96
N LEU A 160 7.00 -14.07 -11.16
CA LEU A 160 5.94 -14.64 -11.99
C LEU A 160 6.41 -14.81 -13.44
N PHE A 161 7.13 -13.81 -13.99
CA PHE A 161 7.73 -13.92 -15.31
C PHE A 161 8.71 -15.11 -15.41
N LEU A 162 9.60 -15.29 -14.44
CA LEU A 162 10.54 -16.41 -14.43
C LEU A 162 9.78 -17.75 -14.46
N SER A 163 8.78 -17.91 -13.62
CA SER A 163 7.99 -19.15 -13.52
C SER A 163 7.19 -19.45 -14.80
N GLN A 164 6.63 -18.41 -15.45
CA GLN A 164 5.84 -18.59 -16.68
C GLN A 164 6.69 -18.87 -17.92
N ASN A 165 7.98 -18.56 -17.88
CA ASN A 165 8.92 -18.79 -18.99
C ASN A 165 9.89 -19.95 -18.73
N ASN A 166 9.56 -20.85 -17.80
CA ASN A 166 10.35 -22.04 -17.46
C ASN A 166 11.76 -21.73 -16.93
N PHE A 167 11.96 -20.54 -16.34
CA PHE A 167 13.17 -20.24 -15.59
C PHE A 167 12.98 -20.67 -14.12
N GLN A 168 14.10 -20.87 -13.41
CA GLN A 168 14.05 -21.14 -11.98
C GLN A 168 13.47 -19.92 -11.23
N PRO A 169 12.32 -20.05 -10.55
CA PRO A 169 11.79 -18.98 -9.74
C PRO A 169 12.69 -18.65 -8.56
N LEU A 170 12.72 -17.38 -8.17
CA LEU A 170 13.36 -16.97 -6.93
C LEU A 170 12.51 -17.35 -5.71
N ALA A 171 13.14 -17.46 -4.56
CA ALA A 171 12.39 -17.65 -3.30
C ALA A 171 11.48 -16.44 -3.05
N ARG A 172 10.27 -16.69 -2.54
CA ARG A 172 9.31 -15.63 -2.22
C ARG A 172 9.89 -14.63 -1.20
N ALA A 173 9.55 -13.36 -1.31
CA ALA A 173 10.07 -12.29 -0.46
C ALA A 173 9.86 -12.58 1.04
N TYR A 174 8.68 -13.07 1.44
CA TYR A 174 8.39 -13.40 2.83
C TYR A 174 9.21 -14.56 3.40
N LYS A 175 9.75 -15.46 2.55
CA LYS A 175 10.65 -16.55 2.95
C LYS A 175 12.09 -16.06 3.13
N ILE A 176 12.50 -15.06 2.35
CA ILE A 176 13.82 -14.42 2.45
C ILE A 176 13.84 -13.49 3.66
N ASN A 177 12.78 -12.69 3.82
CA ASN A 177 12.53 -11.72 4.90
C ASN A 177 13.72 -10.76 5.17
N ASP A 178 14.39 -10.34 4.09
CA ASP A 178 15.58 -9.48 4.12
C ASP A 178 15.74 -8.81 2.76
N TYR A 179 15.64 -7.48 2.72
CA TYR A 179 15.68 -6.74 1.45
C TYR A 179 17.07 -6.76 0.79
N GLU A 180 18.15 -6.75 1.59
CA GLU A 180 19.52 -6.84 1.03
C GLU A 180 19.72 -8.18 0.31
N ARG A 181 19.23 -9.28 0.89
CA ARG A 181 19.29 -10.61 0.25
C ARG A 181 18.45 -10.67 -1.02
N ILE A 182 17.29 -10.01 -1.05
CA ILE A 182 16.47 -9.90 -2.27
C ILE A 182 17.25 -9.22 -3.38
N LYS A 183 17.91 -8.09 -3.09
CA LYS A 183 18.73 -7.36 -4.07
C LYS A 183 19.86 -8.24 -4.61
N ASN A 184 20.56 -8.93 -3.72
CA ASN A 184 21.66 -9.81 -4.10
C ASN A 184 21.17 -10.95 -5.00
N ASN A 185 20.12 -11.66 -4.59
CA ASN A 185 19.55 -12.75 -5.39
C ASN A 185 19.10 -12.26 -6.77
N LEU A 186 18.46 -11.09 -6.84
CA LEU A 186 17.96 -10.54 -8.09
C LEU A 186 19.09 -10.10 -9.03
N SER A 187 20.22 -9.62 -8.49
CA SER A 187 21.38 -9.18 -9.27
C SER A 187 22.08 -10.33 -10.01
N GLU A 188 21.90 -11.57 -9.55
CA GLU A 188 22.43 -12.78 -10.16
C GLU A 188 21.57 -13.26 -11.35
N VAL A 189 20.29 -12.83 -11.41
CA VAL A 189 19.37 -13.22 -12.48
C VAL A 189 19.75 -12.54 -13.78
N ARG A 190 19.77 -13.31 -14.86
CA ARG A 190 19.89 -12.80 -16.23
C ARG A 190 18.56 -12.96 -16.94
N PHE A 191 17.77 -11.89 -16.91
CA PHE A 191 16.49 -11.85 -17.61
C PHE A 191 16.72 -11.89 -19.12
N PRO A 192 15.93 -12.69 -19.87
CA PRO A 192 15.96 -12.69 -21.34
C PRO A 192 15.35 -11.39 -21.88
N ASN A 193 15.35 -11.25 -23.19
CA ASN A 193 14.72 -10.12 -23.86
C ASN A 193 13.21 -10.06 -23.62
N PHE A 194 12.72 -8.91 -23.16
CA PHE A 194 11.31 -8.52 -23.06
C PHE A 194 11.16 -6.99 -22.93
N LYS A 195 9.95 -6.51 -23.10
CA LYS A 195 9.56 -5.12 -22.85
C LYS A 195 8.63 -5.02 -21.62
N LEU A 196 9.06 -4.32 -20.57
CA LEU A 196 8.29 -4.03 -19.38
C LEU A 196 7.79 -2.58 -19.40
N LEU A 197 6.48 -2.38 -19.35
CA LEU A 197 5.88 -1.07 -19.09
C LEU A 197 5.68 -0.88 -17.58
N VAL A 198 6.00 0.29 -17.07
CA VAL A 198 5.70 0.70 -15.68
C VAL A 198 4.95 2.03 -15.72
N THR A 199 3.89 2.18 -14.94
CA THR A 199 3.16 3.45 -14.81
C THR A 199 3.20 3.98 -13.39
N GLY A 200 3.38 5.30 -13.25
CA GLY A 200 3.34 6.01 -11.97
C GLY A 200 4.56 6.89 -11.74
N ASP A 201 4.47 7.74 -10.71
CA ASP A 201 5.48 8.72 -10.32
C ASP A 201 5.55 8.92 -8.79
N GLY A 202 4.79 8.10 -8.04
CA GLY A 202 4.71 8.16 -6.58
C GLY A 202 5.67 7.20 -5.87
N ARG A 203 5.45 7.04 -4.54
CA ARG A 203 6.27 6.16 -3.68
C ARG A 203 6.30 4.70 -4.14
N VAL A 204 5.19 4.21 -4.68
CA VAL A 204 5.09 2.83 -5.19
C VAL A 204 6.03 2.68 -6.37
N ASN A 205 5.95 3.58 -7.34
CA ASN A 205 6.84 3.57 -8.49
C ASN A 205 8.31 3.74 -8.10
N ASN A 206 8.61 4.59 -7.11
CA ASN A 206 9.98 4.72 -6.61
C ASN A 206 10.54 3.38 -6.11
N GLY A 207 9.71 2.56 -5.45
CA GLY A 207 10.09 1.21 -5.03
C GLY A 207 10.33 0.27 -6.21
N VAL A 208 9.50 0.33 -7.26
CA VAL A 208 9.71 -0.43 -8.50
C VAL A 208 11.04 -0.02 -9.15
N GLN A 209 11.26 1.28 -9.35
CA GLN A 209 12.48 1.82 -9.96
C GLN A 209 13.74 1.44 -9.15
N GLU A 210 13.63 1.48 -7.82
CA GLU A 210 14.72 1.09 -6.93
C GLU A 210 15.10 -0.37 -7.13
N LEU A 211 14.13 -1.28 -7.19
CA LEU A 211 14.41 -2.71 -7.36
C LEU A 211 14.98 -3.02 -8.75
N LEU A 212 14.46 -2.39 -9.80
CA LEU A 212 14.93 -2.59 -11.17
C LEU A 212 16.42 -2.26 -11.36
N LYS A 213 17.00 -1.37 -10.55
CA LYS A 213 18.44 -1.06 -10.56
C LYS A 213 19.35 -2.25 -10.24
N TYR A 214 18.80 -3.28 -9.59
CA TYR A 214 19.52 -4.53 -9.24
C TYR A 214 19.28 -5.64 -10.27
N THR A 215 18.83 -5.29 -11.47
CA THR A 215 18.59 -6.23 -12.59
C THR A 215 19.41 -5.84 -13.82
N ASN A 216 19.42 -6.73 -14.81
CA ASN A 216 19.96 -6.39 -16.13
C ASN A 216 18.92 -5.71 -17.06
N ILE A 217 17.76 -5.32 -16.54
CA ILE A 217 16.69 -4.67 -17.31
C ILE A 217 17.02 -3.19 -17.45
N LYS A 218 17.20 -2.71 -18.68
CA LYS A 218 17.63 -1.33 -18.93
C LYS A 218 16.44 -0.39 -19.12
N GLN A 219 16.53 0.80 -18.53
CA GLN A 219 15.57 1.85 -18.83
C GLN A 219 15.81 2.42 -20.23
N VAL A 220 14.72 2.64 -20.96
CA VAL A 220 14.71 3.30 -22.28
C VAL A 220 13.67 4.42 -22.28
N SER A 221 13.80 5.36 -23.23
CA SER A 221 12.80 6.40 -23.44
C SER A 221 11.49 5.83 -23.99
N ASP A 222 10.40 6.57 -23.82
CA ASP A 222 9.08 6.27 -24.38
C ASP A 222 9.13 6.04 -25.90
N LYS A 223 9.85 6.90 -26.64
CA LYS A 223 10.04 6.79 -28.07
C LYS A 223 10.79 5.50 -28.46
N GLU A 224 11.92 5.21 -27.82
CA GLU A 224 12.69 3.98 -28.08
C GLU A 224 11.86 2.74 -27.76
N PHE A 225 11.10 2.77 -26.65
CA PHE A 225 10.22 1.67 -26.25
C PHE A 225 9.20 1.32 -27.33
N LEU A 226 8.60 2.33 -27.97
CA LEU A 226 7.62 2.13 -29.03
C LEU A 226 8.23 1.70 -30.37
N THR A 227 9.39 2.25 -30.74
CA THR A 227 9.89 2.16 -32.12
C THR A 227 11.04 1.21 -32.32
N SER A 228 11.75 0.81 -31.26
CA SER A 228 12.96 -0.01 -31.34
C SER A 228 12.73 -1.46 -30.95
N ASN A 229 13.50 -2.37 -31.53
CA ASN A 229 13.67 -3.73 -31.08
C ASN A 229 14.98 -3.83 -30.26
N PHE A 230 14.97 -4.68 -29.24
CA PHE A 230 16.10 -4.86 -28.34
C PHE A 230 16.48 -6.33 -28.25
N GLU A 231 17.76 -6.61 -28.08
CA GLU A 231 18.30 -7.96 -27.83
C GLU A 231 18.51 -8.24 -26.33
N TYR A 232 18.04 -7.34 -25.47
CA TYR A 232 18.14 -7.40 -24.01
C TYR A 232 16.84 -6.86 -23.38
N PRO A 233 16.57 -7.19 -22.11
CA PRO A 233 15.35 -6.73 -21.46
C PRO A 233 15.37 -5.22 -21.21
N VAL A 234 14.25 -4.57 -21.47
CA VAL A 234 14.10 -3.13 -21.28
C VAL A 234 12.83 -2.80 -20.50
N TYR A 235 12.84 -1.66 -19.83
CA TYR A 235 11.61 -1.08 -19.30
C TYR A 235 11.46 0.39 -19.68
N CYS A 236 10.20 0.81 -19.81
CA CYS A 236 9.80 2.21 -19.94
C CYS A 236 8.95 2.59 -18.74
N ASN A 237 9.26 3.72 -18.11
CA ASN A 237 8.45 4.29 -17.06
C ASN A 237 7.67 5.48 -17.60
N LEU A 238 6.34 5.44 -17.47
CA LEU A 238 5.45 6.55 -17.78
C LEU A 238 4.98 7.22 -16.50
N GLU A 239 5.28 8.50 -16.33
CA GLU A 239 4.72 9.34 -15.29
C GLU A 239 3.26 9.67 -15.62
N THR A 240 2.48 10.15 -14.65
CA THR A 240 1.05 10.44 -14.87
C THR A 240 0.81 11.37 -16.07
N LYS A 241 1.66 12.37 -16.27
CA LYS A 241 1.59 13.31 -17.42
C LYS A 241 1.83 12.66 -18.77
N ASP A 242 2.51 11.49 -18.80
CA ASP A 242 2.90 10.79 -20.03
C ASP A 242 1.81 9.84 -20.52
N TYR A 243 0.93 9.35 -19.62
CA TYR A 243 -0.12 8.39 -19.98
C TYR A 243 -1.54 8.91 -19.75
N VAL A 244 -1.71 10.12 -19.23
CA VAL A 244 -3.01 10.78 -19.04
C VAL A 244 -3.05 12.09 -19.86
N ILE A 245 -4.00 12.21 -20.77
CA ILE A 245 -4.19 13.42 -21.56
C ILE A 245 -5.57 14.04 -21.34
N HIS A 246 -5.62 15.35 -21.44
CA HIS A 246 -6.88 16.07 -21.46
C HIS A 246 -7.59 15.84 -22.82
N LYS A 247 -8.87 15.40 -22.80
CA LYS A 247 -9.69 15.10 -24.00
C LYS A 247 -9.70 16.23 -25.04
N ASN A 248 -9.64 17.48 -24.59
CA ASN A 248 -9.57 18.66 -25.44
C ASN A 248 -8.12 19.11 -25.72
N LYS A 249 -7.11 18.23 -25.56
CA LYS A 249 -5.69 18.49 -25.85
C LYS A 249 -5.09 19.70 -25.13
N LYS A 250 -5.64 20.08 -23.97
CA LYS A 250 -5.00 21.06 -23.08
C LYS A 250 -3.74 20.47 -22.46
N PRO A 251 -2.73 21.26 -22.08
CA PRO A 251 -1.58 20.78 -21.31
C PRO A 251 -2.02 20.05 -20.05
N PHE A 252 -1.27 19.00 -19.68
CA PHE A 252 -1.54 18.28 -18.43
C PHE A 252 -1.17 19.14 -17.22
N GLU A 253 -2.10 19.27 -16.29
CA GLU A 253 -1.90 19.88 -14.98
C GLU A 253 -2.40 18.93 -13.90
N LEU A 254 -1.50 18.47 -13.02
CA LEU A 254 -1.84 17.49 -11.98
C LEU A 254 -3.01 17.95 -11.08
N LYS A 255 -3.03 19.23 -10.69
CA LYS A 255 -4.12 19.77 -9.86
C LYS A 255 -5.46 19.70 -10.59
N HIS A 256 -5.49 20.07 -11.86
CA HIS A 256 -6.68 20.02 -12.69
C HIS A 256 -7.14 18.56 -12.92
N PHE A 257 -6.19 17.64 -13.15
CA PHE A 257 -6.52 16.22 -13.28
C PHE A 257 -7.15 15.64 -12.00
N ILE A 258 -6.64 16.00 -10.82
CA ILE A 258 -7.20 15.57 -9.53
C ILE A 258 -8.62 16.12 -9.32
N GLU A 259 -8.86 17.36 -9.73
CA GLU A 259 -10.16 18.04 -9.54
C GLU A 259 -11.20 17.63 -10.60
N PHE A 260 -10.77 17.41 -11.85
CA PHE A 260 -11.63 17.10 -13.00
C PHE A 260 -11.17 15.86 -13.77
N PRO A 261 -11.02 14.69 -13.13
CA PRO A 261 -10.44 13.50 -13.76
C PRO A 261 -11.24 13.00 -14.98
N LYS A 262 -12.55 13.26 -15.04
CA LYS A 262 -13.43 12.87 -16.15
C LYS A 262 -13.12 13.65 -17.46
N GLU A 263 -12.40 14.74 -17.40
CA GLU A 263 -11.94 15.48 -18.58
C GLU A 263 -10.72 14.88 -19.26
N TYR A 264 -10.18 13.79 -18.68
CA TYR A 264 -8.96 13.14 -19.15
C TYR A 264 -9.24 11.72 -19.67
N GLU A 265 -8.30 11.21 -20.45
CA GLU A 265 -8.31 9.85 -20.98
C GLU A 265 -6.90 9.23 -20.93
N SER A 266 -6.82 7.89 -21.01
CA SER A 266 -5.55 7.16 -20.99
C SER A 266 -4.92 7.07 -22.37
N GLN A 267 -3.59 7.20 -22.46
CA GLN A 267 -2.78 7.01 -23.66
C GLN A 267 -1.87 5.77 -23.60
N THR A 268 -2.15 4.80 -22.75
CA THR A 268 -1.27 3.63 -22.59
C THR A 268 -1.38 2.61 -23.71
N TYR A 269 -2.38 2.71 -24.58
CA TYR A 269 -2.74 1.68 -25.56
C TYR A 269 -1.56 1.21 -26.44
N GLU A 270 -0.84 2.15 -27.08
CA GLU A 270 0.27 1.79 -27.98
C GLU A 270 1.46 1.18 -27.21
N TYR A 271 1.69 1.60 -25.97
CA TYR A 271 2.72 1.03 -25.11
C TYR A 271 2.37 -0.41 -24.70
N LEU A 272 1.14 -0.67 -24.30
CA LEU A 272 0.68 -2.01 -23.90
C LEU A 272 0.69 -3.00 -25.06
N LYS A 273 0.42 -2.56 -26.30
CA LYS A 273 0.51 -3.40 -27.51
C LYS A 273 1.90 -3.99 -27.75
N VAL A 274 2.94 -3.28 -27.35
CA VAL A 274 4.32 -3.71 -27.56
C VAL A 274 4.97 -4.32 -26.33
N SER A 275 4.28 -4.29 -25.19
CA SER A 275 4.76 -4.79 -23.89
C SER A 275 4.53 -6.28 -23.74
N ASP A 276 5.49 -6.97 -23.14
CA ASP A 276 5.35 -8.35 -22.65
C ASP A 276 4.84 -8.39 -21.20
N LEU A 277 5.29 -7.42 -20.38
CA LEU A 277 4.93 -7.24 -18.98
C LEU A 277 4.43 -5.80 -18.73
N PHE A 278 3.53 -5.68 -17.77
CA PHE A 278 3.07 -4.38 -17.28
C PHE A 278 3.06 -4.37 -15.74
N ILE A 279 3.59 -3.30 -15.13
CA ILE A 279 3.49 -3.03 -13.69
C ILE A 279 2.71 -1.74 -13.47
N SER A 280 1.56 -1.83 -12.79
CA SER A 280 0.79 -0.67 -12.37
C SER A 280 1.27 -0.21 -10.98
N ALA A 281 1.99 0.91 -10.95
CA ALA A 281 2.52 1.52 -9.73
C ALA A 281 2.03 2.97 -9.53
N HIS A 282 0.91 3.29 -10.14
CA HIS A 282 0.29 4.62 -10.12
C HIS A 282 -0.77 4.75 -9.03
N TYR A 283 -1.09 5.98 -8.68
CA TYR A 283 -2.30 6.29 -7.91
C TYR A 283 -3.51 6.34 -8.84
N TRP A 284 -4.62 5.78 -8.40
CA TRP A 284 -5.88 5.84 -9.12
C TRP A 284 -7.04 6.23 -8.20
N ASP A 285 -7.98 6.96 -8.74
CA ASP A 285 -9.26 7.31 -8.10
C ASP A 285 -10.39 6.79 -8.99
N PRO A 286 -11.51 6.28 -8.44
CA PRO A 286 -12.62 5.72 -9.23
C PRO A 286 -13.20 6.65 -10.30
N SER A 287 -13.01 7.97 -10.16
CA SER A 287 -13.41 8.96 -11.17
C SER A 287 -12.39 9.16 -12.29
N SER A 288 -11.17 8.64 -12.14
CA SER A 288 -10.09 8.72 -13.13
C SER A 288 -10.28 7.71 -14.27
N PRO A 289 -9.72 7.97 -15.46
CA PRO A 289 -9.76 7.01 -16.56
C PRO A 289 -9.07 5.70 -16.16
N LYS A 290 -9.61 4.58 -16.61
CA LYS A 290 -8.91 3.29 -16.54
C LYS A 290 -7.70 3.30 -17.47
N ILE A 291 -6.69 2.51 -17.15
CA ILE A 291 -5.45 2.44 -17.95
C ILE A 291 -5.74 1.90 -19.37
N PHE A 292 -6.62 0.92 -19.47
CA PHE A 292 -7.13 0.38 -20.73
C PHE A 292 -8.55 -0.14 -20.54
N THR A 293 -9.23 -0.48 -21.64
CA THR A 293 -10.56 -1.12 -21.58
C THR A 293 -10.48 -2.63 -21.81
N LYS A 294 -11.54 -3.37 -21.44
CA LYS A 294 -11.64 -4.80 -21.72
C LYS A 294 -11.57 -5.11 -23.22
N GLU A 295 -12.14 -4.23 -24.05
CA GLU A 295 -12.09 -4.35 -25.52
C GLU A 295 -10.66 -4.16 -26.05
N GLN A 296 -9.92 -3.19 -25.52
CA GLN A 296 -8.53 -2.95 -25.89
C GLN A 296 -7.62 -4.13 -25.53
N MET A 297 -7.90 -4.83 -24.42
CA MET A 297 -7.12 -5.99 -23.98
C MET A 297 -6.96 -7.05 -25.07
N LYS A 298 -7.98 -7.27 -25.90
CA LYS A 298 -7.94 -8.24 -27.01
C LYS A 298 -6.87 -7.96 -28.05
N ASN A 299 -6.37 -6.72 -28.10
CA ASN A 299 -5.32 -6.28 -29.02
C ASN A 299 -3.90 -6.42 -28.44
N PHE A 300 -3.78 -6.77 -27.16
CA PHE A 300 -2.48 -6.86 -26.48
C PHE A 300 -1.91 -8.29 -26.54
N SER A 301 -1.65 -8.76 -27.77
CA SER A 301 -1.21 -10.14 -28.02
C SER A 301 0.11 -10.53 -27.35
N LYS A 302 0.98 -9.56 -27.13
CA LYS A 302 2.28 -9.76 -26.47
C LYS A 302 2.18 -9.73 -24.95
N LEU A 303 1.23 -8.99 -24.37
CA LEU A 303 1.09 -8.81 -22.93
C LEU A 303 0.66 -10.11 -22.26
N LYS A 304 1.53 -10.70 -21.47
CA LYS A 304 1.33 -11.98 -20.79
C LYS A 304 1.26 -11.87 -19.27
N ILE A 305 1.81 -10.79 -18.71
CA ILE A 305 1.91 -10.63 -17.26
C ILE A 305 1.55 -9.20 -16.88
N ILE A 306 0.67 -9.07 -15.89
CA ILE A 306 0.37 -7.79 -15.23
C ILE A 306 0.70 -7.93 -13.75
N GLY A 307 1.57 -7.06 -13.25
CA GLY A 307 1.77 -6.83 -11.83
C GLY A 307 0.92 -5.64 -11.39
N ASP A 308 -0.30 -5.92 -10.92
CA ASP A 308 -1.19 -4.86 -10.43
C ASP A 308 -0.92 -4.58 -8.95
N ILE A 309 -0.05 -3.60 -8.69
CA ILE A 309 0.27 -3.16 -7.32
C ILE A 309 -0.87 -2.34 -6.72
N THR A 310 -1.77 -1.79 -7.54
CA THR A 310 -2.96 -1.09 -7.03
C THR A 310 -3.94 -2.07 -6.41
N CYS A 311 -4.02 -3.30 -6.93
CA CYS A 311 -4.86 -4.44 -6.52
C CYS A 311 -6.37 -4.13 -6.37
N ASP A 312 -6.83 -2.99 -6.85
CA ASP A 312 -8.23 -2.59 -6.77
C ASP A 312 -9.08 -3.40 -7.75
N VAL A 313 -10.02 -4.19 -7.24
CA VAL A 313 -10.96 -4.97 -8.07
C VAL A 313 -11.82 -4.01 -8.89
N ASP A 314 -11.92 -4.28 -10.20
CA ASP A 314 -12.54 -3.38 -11.18
C ASP A 314 -11.98 -1.94 -11.18
N GLY A 315 -10.76 -1.79 -10.66
CA GLY A 315 -10.05 -0.52 -10.55
C GLY A 315 -9.49 0.00 -11.87
N SER A 316 -8.29 0.58 -11.80
CA SER A 316 -7.59 1.12 -12.99
C SER A 316 -7.26 0.06 -14.03
N ILE A 317 -7.09 -1.19 -13.58
CA ILE A 317 -6.72 -2.36 -14.38
C ILE A 317 -7.94 -3.30 -14.51
N PRO A 318 -8.66 -3.28 -15.64
CA PRO A 318 -9.92 -4.02 -15.79
C PRO A 318 -9.80 -5.53 -15.73
N THR A 319 -8.58 -6.06 -15.83
CA THR A 319 -8.27 -7.49 -15.72
C THR A 319 -8.09 -7.96 -14.29
N THR A 320 -8.00 -7.05 -13.31
CA THR A 320 -7.92 -7.38 -11.89
C THR A 320 -9.33 -7.65 -11.36
N ILE A 321 -9.79 -8.89 -11.55
CA ILE A 321 -11.14 -9.33 -11.14
C ILE A 321 -11.23 -9.77 -9.68
N LYS A 322 -10.07 -9.98 -9.05
CA LYS A 322 -9.93 -10.26 -7.61
C LYS A 322 -8.56 -9.80 -7.13
N SER A 323 -8.43 -9.49 -5.85
CA SER A 323 -7.14 -9.40 -5.18
C SER A 323 -6.61 -10.80 -4.86
N THR A 324 -5.29 -10.90 -4.64
CA THR A 324 -4.60 -12.15 -4.31
C THR A 324 -3.91 -12.04 -2.95
N THR A 325 -3.48 -13.18 -2.41
CA THR A 325 -2.83 -13.27 -1.10
C THR A 325 -1.31 -13.42 -1.22
N ILE A 326 -0.62 -13.35 -0.10
CA ILE A 326 0.83 -13.60 -0.04
C ILE A 326 1.14 -15.06 -0.42
N GLU A 327 0.32 -16.02 0.00
CA GLU A 327 0.48 -17.45 -0.30
C GLU A 327 0.16 -17.74 -1.78
N GLU A 328 -0.93 -17.19 -2.28
CA GLU A 328 -1.40 -17.34 -3.68
C GLU A 328 -1.34 -15.98 -4.39
N PRO A 329 -0.13 -15.55 -4.85
CA PRO A 329 0.09 -14.17 -5.28
C PRO A 329 -0.45 -13.81 -6.66
N ASN A 330 -0.86 -14.77 -7.43
CA ASN A 330 -1.31 -14.56 -8.81
C ASN A 330 -2.46 -15.50 -9.19
N PHE A 331 -3.18 -15.09 -10.21
CA PHE A 331 -4.18 -15.90 -10.90
C PHE A 331 -4.02 -15.77 -12.41
N PHE A 332 -4.72 -16.65 -13.17
CA PHE A 332 -4.74 -16.58 -14.62
C PHE A 332 -6.12 -16.16 -15.12
N LEU A 333 -6.14 -15.25 -16.09
CA LEU A 333 -7.36 -14.72 -16.69
C LEU A 333 -7.43 -15.13 -18.16
N ASN A 334 -8.55 -15.75 -18.52
CA ASN A 334 -8.92 -15.89 -19.92
C ASN A 334 -9.47 -14.54 -20.41
N THR A 335 -8.75 -13.87 -21.31
CA THR A 335 -9.06 -12.51 -21.77
C THR A 335 -10.24 -12.45 -22.75
N GLU A 336 -10.68 -13.58 -23.33
CA GLU A 336 -11.84 -13.63 -24.21
C GLU A 336 -13.17 -13.55 -23.45
N ILE A 337 -13.24 -14.28 -22.32
CA ILE A 337 -14.46 -14.37 -21.51
C ILE A 337 -14.35 -13.62 -20.19
N PHE A 338 -13.19 -13.02 -19.87
CA PHE A 338 -12.88 -12.30 -18.64
C PHE A 338 -13.22 -13.09 -17.37
N SER A 339 -12.81 -14.35 -17.35
CA SER A 339 -12.96 -15.22 -16.17
C SER A 339 -11.63 -15.84 -15.77
N GLU A 340 -11.51 -16.17 -14.48
CA GLU A 340 -10.39 -16.93 -13.95
C GLU A 340 -10.30 -18.31 -14.61
N THR A 341 -9.09 -18.80 -14.79
CA THR A 341 -8.79 -20.13 -15.32
C THR A 341 -7.59 -20.73 -14.56
N GLU A 342 -7.58 -22.05 -14.46
CA GLU A 342 -6.45 -22.77 -13.85
C GLU A 342 -5.24 -22.92 -14.79
N LYS A 343 -5.40 -22.65 -16.10
CA LYS A 343 -4.37 -22.88 -17.09
C LYS A 343 -3.58 -21.62 -17.40
N ALA A 344 -2.27 -21.74 -17.34
CA ALA A 344 -1.34 -20.68 -17.74
C ALA A 344 -1.31 -20.49 -19.27
N ASP A 345 -1.46 -21.56 -20.04
CA ASP A 345 -1.26 -21.57 -21.49
C ASP A 345 -2.16 -20.58 -22.24
N GLY A 346 -1.52 -19.54 -22.79
CA GLY A 346 -2.18 -18.51 -23.58
C GLY A 346 -3.00 -17.49 -22.80
N ASN A 347 -3.09 -17.63 -21.48
CA ASN A 347 -3.85 -16.75 -20.60
C ASN A 347 -2.95 -15.66 -19.99
N LEU A 348 -3.59 -14.58 -19.55
CA LEU A 348 -2.91 -13.47 -18.87
C LEU A 348 -2.67 -13.85 -17.40
N ALA A 349 -1.42 -13.77 -16.96
CA ALA A 349 -1.07 -13.96 -15.55
C ALA A 349 -1.13 -12.61 -14.81
N ILE A 350 -1.80 -12.57 -13.67
CA ILE A 350 -2.01 -11.33 -12.89
C ILE A 350 -1.54 -11.54 -11.46
N MET A 351 -0.62 -10.70 -10.99
CA MET A 351 -0.24 -10.54 -9.60
C MET A 351 -0.99 -9.34 -9.04
N ALA A 352 -1.79 -9.52 -7.99
CA ALA A 352 -2.60 -8.46 -7.37
C ALA A 352 -2.69 -8.62 -5.84
N VAL A 353 -1.55 -8.85 -5.20
CA VAL A 353 -1.47 -9.05 -3.73
C VAL A 353 -1.83 -7.76 -3.00
N ASP A 354 -2.81 -7.83 -2.11
CA ASP A 354 -3.36 -6.67 -1.39
C ASP A 354 -2.52 -6.21 -0.18
N ASN A 355 -1.53 -7.01 0.24
CA ASN A 355 -0.69 -6.73 1.41
C ASN A 355 0.83 -6.88 1.12
N LEU A 356 1.28 -6.47 -0.06
CA LEU A 356 2.67 -6.61 -0.53
C LEU A 356 3.75 -6.22 0.50
N PRO A 357 3.67 -5.08 1.23
CA PRO A 357 4.73 -4.71 2.16
C PRO A 357 4.91 -5.69 3.33
N SER A 358 3.90 -6.53 3.62
CA SER A 358 3.98 -7.56 4.66
C SER A 358 4.85 -8.76 4.26
N GLU A 359 5.28 -8.85 3.00
CA GLU A 359 6.28 -9.84 2.58
C GLU A 359 7.73 -9.45 2.96
N LEU A 360 7.99 -8.17 3.29
CA LEU A 360 9.24 -7.68 3.88
C LEU A 360 8.95 -6.91 5.18
N PRO A 361 8.40 -7.59 6.18
CA PRO A 361 7.79 -6.90 7.31
C PRO A 361 8.81 -6.21 8.22
N ARG A 362 10.05 -6.71 8.35
CA ARG A 362 11.09 -6.06 9.17
C ARG A 362 11.54 -4.74 8.54
N ASP A 363 11.88 -4.77 7.26
CA ASP A 363 12.37 -3.59 6.52
C ASP A 363 11.27 -2.53 6.41
N SER A 364 10.06 -2.93 6.03
CA SER A 364 8.93 -2.01 5.87
C SER A 364 8.48 -1.40 7.20
N SER A 365 8.49 -2.17 8.31
CA SER A 365 8.19 -1.65 9.64
C SER A 365 9.28 -0.70 10.14
N THR A 366 10.55 -0.98 9.84
CA THR A 366 11.65 -0.11 10.23
C THR A 366 11.53 1.25 9.52
N GLU A 367 11.27 1.28 8.23
CA GLU A 367 11.05 2.52 7.50
C GLU A 367 9.82 3.28 8.03
N PHE A 368 8.71 2.57 8.23
CA PHE A 368 7.48 3.17 8.74
C PHE A 368 7.65 3.75 10.14
N GLY A 369 8.31 3.00 11.02
CA GLY A 369 8.60 3.44 12.39
C GLY A 369 9.52 4.66 12.45
N ASN A 370 10.48 4.82 11.53
CA ASN A 370 11.24 6.06 11.39
C ASN A 370 10.30 7.26 11.16
N GLY A 371 9.31 7.10 10.30
CA GLY A 371 8.29 8.13 10.08
C GLY A 371 7.47 8.41 11.35
N ILE A 372 7.08 7.39 12.11
CA ILE A 372 6.36 7.57 13.38
C ILE A 372 7.21 8.34 14.39
N VAL A 373 8.48 7.97 14.57
CA VAL A 373 9.37 8.63 15.54
C VAL A 373 9.61 10.10 15.18
N ASN A 374 9.72 10.41 13.89
CA ASN A 374 10.05 11.76 13.45
C ASN A 374 8.83 12.65 13.21
N GLU A 375 7.74 12.08 12.68
CA GLU A 375 6.62 12.86 12.14
C GLU A 375 5.31 12.69 12.91
N VAL A 376 5.25 11.80 13.92
CA VAL A 376 4.03 11.54 14.68
C VAL A 376 4.22 11.77 16.16
N ILE A 377 5.16 11.06 16.79
CA ILE A 377 5.34 11.09 18.24
C ILE A 377 5.61 12.50 18.79
N PRO A 378 6.50 13.33 18.19
CA PRO A 378 6.72 14.70 18.66
C PRO A 378 5.44 15.55 18.63
N TYR A 379 4.63 15.41 17.58
CA TYR A 379 3.41 16.20 17.39
C TYR A 379 2.22 15.73 18.26
N ILE A 380 2.33 14.53 18.82
CA ILE A 380 1.38 14.03 19.82
C ILE A 380 1.79 14.42 21.23
N LEU A 381 3.09 14.39 21.55
CA LEU A 381 3.61 14.56 22.90
C LEU A 381 4.01 16.01 23.24
N GLU A 382 4.41 16.79 22.23
CA GLU A 382 4.88 18.17 22.38
C GLU A 382 3.83 19.13 21.79
N GLU A 383 4.09 19.73 20.64
CA GLU A 383 3.21 20.71 20.00
C GLU A 383 2.77 20.23 18.61
N ASP A 384 1.45 20.15 18.40
CA ASP A 384 0.87 19.76 17.10
C ASP A 384 0.80 20.99 16.17
N ASP A 385 1.43 20.92 15.01
CA ASP A 385 1.33 21.92 13.94
C ASP A 385 -0.01 21.81 13.15
N GLY A 386 -0.94 21.03 13.65
CA GLY A 386 -2.22 20.74 13.02
C GLY A 386 -2.27 19.42 12.27
N ARG A 387 -1.14 18.72 12.07
CA ARG A 387 -1.12 17.45 11.35
C ARG A 387 -1.88 16.33 12.06
N ILE A 388 -1.80 16.25 13.37
CA ILE A 388 -2.51 15.27 14.20
C ILE A 388 -4.00 15.64 14.30
N LEU A 389 -4.31 16.89 14.55
CA LEU A 389 -5.69 17.38 14.59
C LEU A 389 -6.39 17.13 13.25
N ASN A 390 -5.77 17.48 12.12
CA ASN A 390 -6.32 17.28 10.79
C ASN A 390 -6.48 15.80 10.40
N SER A 391 -5.75 14.90 11.05
CA SER A 391 -5.80 13.45 10.84
C SER A 391 -6.74 12.74 11.82
N THR A 392 -7.24 13.45 12.81
CA THR A 392 -8.19 12.92 13.81
C THR A 392 -9.58 12.86 13.19
N ILE A 393 -10.09 11.65 13.00
CA ILE A 393 -11.41 11.40 12.39
C ILE A 393 -12.51 11.56 13.44
N THR A 394 -12.32 10.96 14.63
CA THR A 394 -13.30 10.98 15.73
C THR A 394 -12.67 11.43 17.02
N ALA A 395 -13.46 12.06 17.89
CA ALA A 395 -13.13 12.33 19.29
C ALA A 395 -14.43 12.48 20.09
N GLU A 396 -14.43 12.07 21.36
CA GLU A 396 -15.55 12.25 22.30
C GLU A 396 -16.91 11.75 21.75
N GLY A 397 -16.90 10.66 20.99
CA GLY A 397 -18.10 10.03 20.42
C GLY A 397 -18.71 10.76 19.22
N ARG A 398 -17.97 11.63 18.54
CA ARG A 398 -18.41 12.37 17.34
C ARG A 398 -17.31 12.45 16.31
N PHE A 399 -17.68 12.64 15.03
CA PHE A 399 -16.73 13.01 13.98
C PHE A 399 -16.22 14.45 14.18
N LEU A 400 -14.96 14.70 13.87
CA LEU A 400 -14.46 16.07 13.76
C LEU A 400 -15.06 16.77 12.53
N LYS A 401 -15.11 18.11 12.55
CA LYS A 401 -15.78 18.93 11.52
C LYS A 401 -15.42 18.52 10.09
N LYS A 402 -14.14 18.26 9.81
CA LYS A 402 -13.63 17.83 8.50
C LYS A 402 -14.25 16.51 8.01
N TYR A 403 -14.66 15.63 8.92
CA TYR A 403 -15.16 14.29 8.65
C TYR A 403 -16.66 14.12 8.90
N ASN A 404 -17.40 15.21 9.09
CA ASN A 404 -18.85 15.17 9.35
C ASN A 404 -19.66 14.50 8.24
N TYR A 405 -19.16 14.46 7.00
CA TYR A 405 -19.78 13.74 5.89
C TYR A 405 -19.91 12.23 6.14
N LEU A 406 -19.07 11.64 7.02
CA LEU A 406 -19.18 10.23 7.41
C LEU A 406 -20.45 9.92 8.21
N ASN A 407 -21.16 10.93 8.78
CA ASN A 407 -22.47 10.73 9.38
C ASN A 407 -23.49 10.20 8.39
N GLU A 408 -23.47 10.67 7.14
CA GLU A 408 -24.38 10.16 6.10
C GLU A 408 -24.07 8.70 5.78
N TYR A 409 -22.77 8.34 5.72
CA TYR A 409 -22.34 6.96 5.47
C TYR A 409 -22.79 5.99 6.56
N ILE A 410 -22.60 6.32 7.84
CA ILE A 410 -22.96 5.39 8.92
C ILE A 410 -24.47 5.29 9.14
N ASN A 411 -25.28 6.25 8.66
CA ASN A 411 -26.74 6.28 8.79
C ASN A 411 -27.46 5.81 7.50
N SER A 412 -26.73 5.59 6.40
CA SER A 412 -27.29 4.98 5.19
C SER A 412 -27.41 3.45 5.36
#